data_5ddcb84bb023f442194996a21a378628
#
_entry.id   5ddcb84bb023f442194996a21a378628
#
_cell.length_a   1.000
_cell.length_b   1.000
_cell.length_c   1.000
_cell.angle_alpha   90.00
_cell.angle_beta   90.00
_cell.angle_gamma   90.00
#
_symmetry.space_group_name_H-M   'P 1'
#
loop_
_entity.id
_entity.type
_entity.pdbx_description
1 polymer ?
#
loop_
_entity_poly.entity_id
_entity_poly.type
_entity_poly.pdbx_seq_one_letter_code
_entity_poly.pdbx_strand_id
1 'polypeptide(L)'
;MVYQNKSTDWLNSEPVFGKTLSPTLNSMSVSVDKVISNRQYEERIERNMKACLNTRIDSLKRGWKGEMLNTIKSTPWKDLFAKPCVINLSYVGDDVDKSFFMALILQFLYEYQQACAEIGDVDFNDNSCRHLTIIEEAHRVMSKCENPEMPQYKTAMMFSNMLSEIRAYGEGILLVDQVPTRLIPDAIKNTNLKITHRLVAEDD
;
A
#
# COMPACT_ATOMS: atom_id res chain seq x y z
N MET A 1 6.80 22.81 4.76
CA MET A 1 8.18 22.34 4.61
C MET A 1 8.21 21.56 3.30
N VAL A 2 8.85 22.15 2.33
CA VAL A 2 8.75 21.78 0.91
C VAL A 2 9.40 20.41 0.67
N TYR A 3 8.63 19.44 0.26
CA TYR A 3 9.14 18.24 -0.40
C TYR A 3 9.62 18.64 -1.79
N GLN A 4 10.82 19.21 -1.86
CA GLN A 4 11.45 19.52 -3.12
C GLN A 4 12.24 18.30 -3.63
N ASN A 5 11.84 17.80 -4.79
CA ASN A 5 12.67 17.09 -5.78
C ASN A 5 13.54 15.91 -5.29
N LYS A 6 12.93 14.86 -4.76
CA LYS A 6 13.63 13.58 -4.56
C LYS A 6 12.81 12.35 -4.95
N SER A 7 11.70 12.55 -5.65
CA SER A 7 10.72 11.48 -5.89
C SER A 7 11.09 10.51 -7.03
N THR A 8 11.97 10.89 -7.92
CA THR A 8 12.20 10.12 -9.15
C THR A 8 13.35 9.11 -9.12
N ASP A 9 14.26 9.24 -8.18
CA ASP A 9 15.47 8.40 -8.15
C ASP A 9 15.19 6.96 -7.68
N TRP A 10 14.12 6.73 -6.93
CA TRP A 10 13.72 5.38 -6.53
C TRP A 10 13.19 4.54 -7.71
N LEU A 11 12.71 5.19 -8.78
CA LEU A 11 12.26 4.51 -10.01
C LEU A 11 13.40 3.86 -10.77
N ASN A 12 14.60 4.40 -10.65
CA ASN A 12 15.76 3.93 -11.39
C ASN A 12 16.56 2.83 -10.67
N SER A 13 16.00 2.23 -9.61
CA SER A 13 16.62 1.13 -8.84
C SER A 13 18.02 1.39 -8.28
N GLU A 14 18.57 2.57 -8.48
CA GLU A 14 19.77 3.02 -7.79
C GLU A 14 19.33 3.73 -6.48
N PRO A 15 19.86 3.35 -5.32
CA PRO A 15 19.46 3.98 -4.08
C PRO A 15 19.81 5.47 -4.12
N VAL A 16 18.78 6.33 -4.06
CA VAL A 16 18.87 7.80 -4.01
C VAL A 16 19.76 8.31 -2.88
N PHE A 17 19.96 7.49 -1.91
CA PHE A 17 20.76 7.78 -0.74
C PHE A 17 22.16 7.20 -0.87
N GLY A 18 22.83 7.39 -1.98
CA GLY A 18 24.19 6.88 -2.16
C GLY A 18 24.32 5.45 -1.63
N LYS A 19 25.46 5.00 -1.22
CA LYS A 19 25.68 3.67 -0.61
C LYS A 19 24.99 3.47 0.76
N THR A 20 24.10 4.34 1.15
CA THR A 20 23.29 4.19 2.37
C THR A 20 22.20 3.16 2.11
N LEU A 21 22.40 2.02 2.68
CA LEU A 21 21.51 0.88 2.77
C LEU A 21 20.07 1.30 3.01
N SER A 22 19.15 0.74 2.26
CA SER A 22 17.72 0.82 2.60
C SER A 22 17.55 0.42 4.06
N PRO A 23 16.84 1.19 4.87
CA PRO A 23 16.72 0.89 6.30
C PRO A 23 16.00 -0.45 6.46
N THR A 24 16.65 -1.39 7.12
CA THR A 24 16.01 -2.63 7.52
C THR A 24 15.09 -2.39 8.71
N LEU A 25 14.14 -3.30 8.97
CA LEU A 25 13.31 -3.23 10.18
C LEU A 25 14.16 -3.23 11.45
N ASN A 26 15.34 -3.86 11.44
CA ASN A 26 16.27 -3.82 12.55
C ASN A 26 16.87 -2.42 12.75
N SER A 27 17.34 -1.78 11.70
CA SER A 27 17.86 -0.42 11.76
C SER A 27 16.77 0.60 12.12
N MET A 28 15.54 0.36 11.68
CA MET A 28 14.37 1.17 12.05
C MET A 28 14.10 1.12 13.56
N SER A 29 14.12 -0.07 14.18
CA SER A 29 13.96 -0.23 15.64
C SER A 29 15.00 0.58 16.41
N VAL A 30 16.28 0.46 16.02
CA VAL A 30 17.36 1.24 16.64
C VAL A 30 17.18 2.74 16.48
N SER A 31 16.72 3.19 15.30
CA SER A 31 16.48 4.60 15.02
C SER A 31 15.30 5.15 15.82
N VAL A 32 14.23 4.38 15.97
CA VAL A 32 13.07 4.73 16.78
C VAL A 32 13.49 4.94 18.24
N ASP A 33 14.28 4.03 18.81
CA ASP A 33 14.78 4.15 20.18
C ASP A 33 15.60 5.42 20.38
N LYS A 34 16.51 5.74 19.44
CA LYS A 34 17.31 6.96 19.48
C LYS A 34 16.48 8.22 19.40
N VAL A 35 15.51 8.27 18.46
CA VAL A 35 14.65 9.44 18.28
C VAL A 35 13.80 9.70 19.53
N ILE A 36 13.24 8.66 20.13
CA ILE A 36 12.42 8.78 21.33
C ILE A 36 13.28 9.25 22.51
N SER A 37 14.46 8.65 22.73
CA SER A 37 15.36 9.07 23.83
C SER A 37 15.83 10.53 23.68
N ASN A 38 16.07 10.99 22.46
CA ASN A 38 16.50 12.37 22.20
C ASN A 38 15.40 13.41 22.46
N ARG A 39 14.14 12.99 22.56
CA ARG A 39 12.99 13.90 22.78
C ARG A 39 12.77 14.25 24.25
N GLN A 40 13.50 13.64 25.16
CA GLN A 40 13.43 13.91 26.63
C GLN A 40 12.02 13.84 27.22
N TYR A 41 11.26 12.82 26.81
CA TYR A 41 9.96 12.54 27.43
C TYR A 41 10.15 12.05 28.89
N GLU A 42 9.10 12.15 29.68
CA GLU A 42 9.07 11.45 30.97
C GLU A 42 9.38 9.96 30.79
N GLU A 43 10.16 9.39 31.70
CA GLU A 43 10.66 8.01 31.62
C GLU A 43 9.55 6.95 31.38
N ARG A 44 8.39 7.16 31.97
CA ARG A 44 7.22 6.28 31.78
C ARG A 44 6.67 6.37 30.36
N ILE A 45 6.56 7.59 29.82
CA ILE A 45 6.08 7.84 28.47
C ILE A 45 7.07 7.28 27.44
N GLU A 46 8.37 7.54 27.65
CA GLU A 46 9.44 7.02 26.80
C GLU A 46 9.40 5.50 26.70
N ARG A 47 9.32 4.80 27.84
CA ARG A 47 9.21 3.34 27.87
C ARG A 47 7.99 2.80 27.15
N ASN A 48 6.83 3.42 27.36
CA ASN A 48 5.59 3.00 26.72
C ASN A 48 5.64 3.20 25.20
N MET A 49 6.17 4.32 24.72
CA MET A 49 6.32 4.58 23.29
C MET A 49 7.28 3.60 22.62
N LYS A 50 8.46 3.35 23.24
CA LYS A 50 9.42 2.35 22.74
C LYS A 50 8.81 0.97 22.71
N ALA A 51 8.15 0.54 23.78
CA ALA A 51 7.51 -0.77 23.85
C ALA A 51 6.42 -0.93 22.77
N CYS A 52 5.56 0.07 22.59
CA CYS A 52 4.49 0.04 21.61
C CYS A 52 5.02 -0.04 20.17
N LEU A 53 5.99 0.82 19.82
CA LEU A 53 6.54 0.85 18.48
C LEU A 53 7.40 -0.38 18.17
N ASN A 54 8.27 -0.79 19.10
CA ASN A 54 9.08 -1.98 18.91
C ASN A 54 8.24 -3.26 18.81
N THR A 55 7.16 -3.38 19.58
CA THR A 55 6.23 -4.52 19.44
C THR A 55 5.64 -4.61 18.02
N ARG A 56 5.28 -3.48 17.43
CA ARG A 56 4.76 -3.44 16.05
C ARG A 56 5.85 -3.78 15.02
N ILE A 57 7.04 -3.21 15.17
CA ILE A 57 8.17 -3.52 14.30
C ILE A 57 8.53 -5.00 14.40
N ASP A 58 8.57 -5.56 15.62
CA ASP A 58 8.88 -6.96 15.85
C ASP A 58 7.82 -7.89 15.27
N SER A 59 6.55 -7.47 15.24
CA SER A 59 5.50 -8.24 14.56
C SER A 59 5.76 -8.38 13.06
N LEU A 60 6.33 -7.35 12.42
CA LEU A 60 6.71 -7.36 11.01
C LEU A 60 8.00 -8.16 10.75
N LYS A 61 8.85 -8.38 11.77
CA LYS A 61 10.07 -9.19 11.65
C LYS A 61 9.82 -10.69 11.76
N ARG A 62 8.64 -11.11 12.21
CA ARG A 62 8.36 -12.53 12.47
C ARG A 62 7.99 -13.30 11.23
N GLY A 63 8.51 -14.53 11.13
CA GLY A 63 8.20 -15.47 10.06
C GLY A 63 8.52 -14.92 8.68
N TRP A 64 7.77 -15.31 7.71
CA TRP A 64 7.93 -14.95 6.31
C TRP A 64 7.84 -13.43 6.04
N LYS A 65 7.12 -12.66 6.86
CA LYS A 65 7.09 -11.19 6.78
C LYS A 65 8.47 -10.60 7.02
N GLY A 66 9.19 -11.13 8.00
CA GLY A 66 10.54 -10.69 8.31
C GLY A 66 11.52 -10.98 7.17
N GLU A 67 11.38 -12.12 6.50
CA GLU A 67 12.21 -12.46 5.34
C GLU A 67 11.97 -11.50 4.17
N MET A 68 10.72 -11.09 3.95
CA MET A 68 10.37 -10.16 2.88
C MET A 68 10.70 -8.70 3.20
N LEU A 69 10.38 -8.24 4.41
CA LEU A 69 10.42 -6.81 4.75
C LEU A 69 11.73 -6.38 5.41
N ASN A 70 12.45 -7.30 6.08
CA ASN A 70 13.72 -7.00 6.75
C ASN A 70 14.91 -7.25 5.82
N THR A 71 14.89 -6.66 4.66
CA THR A 71 15.90 -6.82 3.61
C THR A 71 16.52 -5.48 3.22
N ILE A 72 17.76 -5.52 2.76
CA ILE A 72 18.45 -4.37 2.17
C ILE A 72 18.22 -4.23 0.67
N LYS A 73 17.60 -5.25 0.04
CA LYS A 73 17.29 -5.24 -1.39
C LYS A 73 15.83 -4.87 -1.57
N SER A 74 15.57 -3.82 -2.33
CA SER A 74 14.22 -3.48 -2.76
C SER A 74 13.82 -4.30 -3.98
N THR A 75 12.53 -4.57 -4.11
CA THR A 75 11.96 -5.07 -5.36
C THR A 75 12.04 -3.95 -6.41
N PRO A 76 12.52 -4.23 -7.62
CA PRO A 76 12.53 -3.23 -8.68
C PRO A 76 11.08 -2.98 -9.18
N TRP A 77 10.44 -1.98 -8.64
CA TRP A 77 9.03 -1.65 -8.94
C TRP A 77 8.77 -1.43 -10.42
N LYS A 78 9.73 -0.82 -11.13
CA LYS A 78 9.66 -0.66 -12.58
C LYS A 78 9.50 -2.01 -13.29
N ASP A 79 10.25 -3.01 -12.89
CA ASP A 79 10.15 -4.35 -13.49
C ASP A 79 8.84 -5.03 -13.13
N LEU A 80 8.33 -4.80 -11.92
CA LEU A 80 7.08 -5.36 -11.44
C LEU A 80 5.87 -4.76 -12.16
N PHE A 81 5.82 -3.43 -12.29
CA PHE A 81 4.66 -2.72 -12.84
C PHE A 81 4.74 -2.47 -14.36
N ALA A 82 5.90 -2.63 -14.98
CA ALA A 82 6.05 -2.48 -16.44
C ALA A 82 5.74 -3.75 -17.24
N LYS A 83 5.52 -4.88 -16.58
CA LYS A 83 5.27 -6.18 -17.21
C LYS A 83 4.03 -6.85 -16.64
N PRO A 84 3.33 -7.70 -17.41
CA PRO A 84 2.27 -8.53 -16.85
C PRO A 84 2.79 -9.35 -15.66
N CYS A 85 2.18 -9.16 -14.51
CA CYS A 85 2.60 -9.79 -13.26
C CYS A 85 1.37 -10.35 -12.52
N VAL A 86 1.52 -11.50 -11.90
CA VAL A 86 0.53 -12.07 -11.00
C VAL A 86 1.13 -12.19 -9.61
N ILE A 87 0.52 -11.52 -8.66
CA ILE A 87 0.93 -11.57 -7.25
C ILE A 87 0.00 -12.55 -6.54
N ASN A 88 0.53 -13.74 -6.26
CA ASN A 88 -0.25 -14.79 -5.60
C ASN A 88 -0.07 -14.74 -4.09
N LEU A 89 -1.15 -14.39 -3.37
CA LEU A 89 -1.17 -14.30 -1.91
C LEU A 89 -1.74 -15.57 -1.23
N SER A 90 -1.97 -16.65 -1.96
CA SER A 90 -2.52 -17.88 -1.38
C SER A 90 -1.64 -18.52 -0.31
N TYR A 91 -0.32 -18.28 -0.40
CA TYR A 91 0.65 -18.78 0.59
C TYR A 91 0.80 -17.89 1.82
N VAL A 92 0.15 -16.74 1.84
CA VAL A 92 0.12 -15.85 3.00
C VAL A 92 -0.84 -16.42 4.04
N GLY A 93 -0.38 -16.58 5.28
CA GLY A 93 -1.00 -17.43 6.28
C GLY A 93 -2.38 -16.96 6.75
N ASP A 94 -2.60 -15.65 6.93
CA ASP A 94 -3.87 -15.14 7.43
C ASP A 94 -4.41 -13.97 6.58
N ASP A 95 -5.68 -13.65 6.78
CA ASP A 95 -6.37 -12.62 6.03
C ASP A 95 -5.92 -11.20 6.37
N VAL A 96 -5.42 -10.98 7.58
CA VAL A 96 -4.86 -9.68 8.00
C VAL A 96 -3.57 -9.42 7.24
N ASP A 97 -2.71 -10.41 7.15
CA ASP A 97 -1.46 -10.33 6.42
C ASP A 97 -1.71 -10.17 4.90
N LYS A 98 -2.69 -10.90 4.33
CA LYS A 98 -3.10 -10.71 2.93
C LYS A 98 -3.54 -9.27 2.66
N SER A 99 -4.43 -8.76 3.51
CA SER A 99 -4.91 -7.38 3.41
C SER A 99 -3.77 -6.36 3.53
N PHE A 100 -2.83 -6.59 4.44
CA PHE A 100 -1.64 -5.75 4.59
C PHE A 100 -0.79 -5.72 3.33
N PHE A 101 -0.51 -6.89 2.72
CA PHE A 101 0.29 -6.94 1.50
C PHE A 101 -0.43 -6.36 0.29
N MET A 102 -1.73 -6.62 0.15
CA MET A 102 -2.52 -5.97 -0.89
C MET A 102 -2.46 -4.44 -0.76
N ALA A 103 -2.66 -3.94 0.46
CA ALA A 103 -2.58 -2.52 0.74
C ALA A 103 -1.20 -1.93 0.42
N LEU A 104 -0.13 -2.61 0.81
CA LEU A 104 1.24 -2.19 0.54
C LEU A 104 1.54 -2.14 -0.97
N ILE A 105 1.15 -3.17 -1.72
CA ILE A 105 1.37 -3.23 -3.17
C ILE A 105 0.59 -2.12 -3.89
N LEU A 106 -0.67 -1.90 -3.50
CA LEU A 106 -1.49 -0.85 -4.09
C LEU A 106 -0.95 0.55 -3.77
N GLN A 107 -0.42 0.76 -2.57
CA GLN A 107 0.24 2.02 -2.22
C GLN A 107 1.48 2.26 -3.09
N PHE A 108 2.32 1.24 -3.27
CA PHE A 108 3.50 1.35 -4.14
C PHE A 108 3.13 1.55 -5.61
N LEU A 109 2.07 0.90 -6.09
CA LEU A 109 1.55 1.12 -7.43
C LEU A 109 1.14 2.59 -7.62
N TYR A 110 0.39 3.13 -6.67
CA TYR A 110 -0.06 4.52 -6.72
C TYR A 110 1.12 5.50 -6.76
N GLU A 111 2.09 5.33 -5.85
CA GLU A 111 3.29 6.16 -5.81
C GLU A 111 4.14 6.02 -7.09
N TYR A 112 4.22 4.81 -7.64
CA TYR A 112 4.92 4.56 -8.90
C TYR A 112 4.25 5.29 -10.07
N GLN A 113 2.93 5.18 -10.21
CA GLN A 113 2.19 5.84 -11.29
C GLN A 113 2.26 7.36 -11.17
N GLN A 114 2.15 7.88 -9.94
CA GLN A 114 2.33 9.31 -9.67
C GLN A 114 3.73 9.80 -10.07
N ALA A 115 4.76 9.06 -9.71
CA ALA A 115 6.13 9.42 -10.05
C ALA A 115 6.39 9.35 -11.57
N CYS A 116 5.85 8.35 -12.28
CA CYS A 116 5.91 8.28 -13.73
C CYS A 116 5.25 9.50 -14.41
N ALA A 117 4.15 9.96 -13.83
CA ALA A 117 3.46 11.15 -14.29
C ALA A 117 4.30 12.44 -14.07
N GLU A 118 4.94 12.57 -12.91
CA GLU A 118 5.77 13.73 -12.60
C GLU A 118 7.02 13.86 -13.49
N ILE A 119 7.61 12.73 -13.91
CA ILE A 119 8.78 12.77 -14.83
C ILE A 119 8.40 12.92 -16.31
N GLY A 120 7.11 13.02 -16.62
CA GLY A 120 6.62 13.21 -17.98
C GLY A 120 6.58 11.92 -18.83
N ASP A 121 6.74 10.74 -18.21
CA ASP A 121 6.53 9.45 -18.89
C ASP A 121 5.05 9.22 -19.21
N VAL A 122 4.16 10.03 -18.66
CA VAL A 122 2.72 10.00 -18.85
C VAL A 122 2.25 11.33 -19.44
N ASP A 123 1.65 11.29 -20.62
CA ASP A 123 0.93 12.44 -21.16
C ASP A 123 -0.45 12.52 -20.51
N PHE A 124 -0.66 13.50 -19.64
CA PHE A 124 -1.95 13.72 -18.97
C PHE A 124 -3.11 14.05 -19.91
N ASN A 125 -2.83 14.44 -21.16
CA ASN A 125 -3.86 14.68 -22.16
C ASN A 125 -4.33 13.38 -22.84
N ASP A 126 -3.59 12.30 -22.67
CA ASP A 126 -3.96 10.97 -23.16
C ASP A 126 -4.72 10.21 -22.07
N ASN A 127 -6.05 10.18 -22.19
CA ASN A 127 -6.94 9.40 -21.31
C ASN A 127 -6.86 7.88 -21.55
N SER A 128 -5.82 7.37 -22.21
CA SER A 128 -5.67 5.94 -22.45
C SER A 128 -5.34 5.19 -21.15
N CYS A 129 -5.90 4.01 -20.98
CA CYS A 129 -5.51 3.07 -19.94
C CYS A 129 -4.21 2.39 -20.40
N ARG A 130 -3.11 2.65 -19.70
CA ARG A 130 -1.77 2.11 -20.02
C ARG A 130 -1.43 0.87 -19.22
N HIS A 131 -1.96 0.80 -18.02
CA HIS A 131 -1.79 -0.33 -17.12
C HIS A 131 -3.14 -0.68 -16.52
N LEU A 132 -3.37 -1.96 -16.24
CA LEU A 132 -4.60 -2.46 -15.64
C LEU A 132 -4.26 -3.35 -14.47
N THR A 133 -4.73 -2.97 -13.30
CA THR A 133 -4.61 -3.77 -12.08
C THR A 133 -5.95 -4.46 -11.79
N ILE A 134 -5.91 -5.76 -11.65
CA ILE A 134 -7.06 -6.59 -11.26
C ILE A 134 -6.90 -6.97 -9.80
N ILE A 135 -7.88 -6.63 -8.98
CA ILE A 135 -7.89 -6.90 -7.54
C ILE A 135 -9.02 -7.88 -7.25
N GLU A 136 -8.65 -9.12 -6.97
CA GLU A 136 -9.58 -10.14 -6.50
C GLU A 136 -9.82 -9.99 -4.99
N GLU A 137 -11.03 -10.36 -4.53
CA GLU A 137 -11.43 -10.22 -3.13
C GLU A 137 -11.22 -8.78 -2.61
N ALA A 138 -11.69 -7.81 -3.40
CA ALA A 138 -11.44 -6.37 -3.16
C ALA A 138 -11.92 -5.91 -1.78
N HIS A 139 -12.90 -6.59 -1.18
CA HIS A 139 -13.35 -6.33 0.19
C HIS A 139 -12.23 -6.45 1.24
N ARG A 140 -11.13 -7.16 0.95
CA ARG A 140 -9.99 -7.29 1.89
C ARG A 140 -9.31 -5.95 2.19
N VAL A 141 -9.30 -5.04 1.22
CA VAL A 141 -8.68 -3.70 1.37
C VAL A 141 -9.71 -2.57 1.39
N MET A 142 -10.92 -2.83 0.91
CA MET A 142 -12.01 -1.85 0.80
C MET A 142 -13.26 -2.29 1.54
N SER A 143 -13.10 -2.98 2.67
CA SER A 143 -14.23 -3.48 3.44
C SER A 143 -15.04 -2.35 4.10
N LYS A 144 -16.35 -2.54 4.11
CA LYS A 144 -17.25 -1.69 4.87
C LYS A 144 -16.91 -1.79 6.36
N CYS A 145 -16.70 -0.65 6.98
CA CYS A 145 -16.48 -0.51 8.42
C CYS A 145 -17.24 0.71 8.92
N GLU A 146 -18.00 0.55 9.98
CA GLU A 146 -18.85 1.64 10.51
C GLU A 146 -18.09 2.56 11.46
N ASN A 147 -16.99 2.09 12.04
CA ASN A 147 -16.23 2.86 13.01
C ASN A 147 -15.07 3.60 12.34
N PRO A 148 -15.11 4.95 12.24
CA PRO A 148 -14.06 5.76 11.61
C PRO A 148 -12.69 5.68 12.29
N GLU A 149 -12.63 5.30 13.56
CA GLU A 149 -11.37 5.18 14.31
C GLU A 149 -10.63 3.87 14.00
N MET A 150 -11.30 2.90 13.43
CA MET A 150 -10.68 1.62 13.09
C MET A 150 -9.71 1.77 11.92
N PRO A 151 -8.53 1.11 11.99
CA PRO A 151 -7.56 1.12 10.91
C PRO A 151 -8.15 0.67 9.57
N GLN A 152 -9.07 -0.29 9.58
CA GLN A 152 -9.76 -0.81 8.40
C GLN A 152 -10.55 0.29 7.68
N TYR A 153 -11.27 1.15 8.42
CA TYR A 153 -11.99 2.28 7.84
C TYR A 153 -11.02 3.24 7.12
N LYS A 154 -9.93 3.62 7.82
CA LYS A 154 -8.92 4.54 7.26
C LYS A 154 -8.26 3.98 6.00
N THR A 155 -7.95 2.68 6.01
CA THR A 155 -7.41 1.97 4.84
C THR A 155 -8.40 1.97 3.68
N ALA A 156 -9.66 1.62 3.93
CA ALA A 156 -10.69 1.58 2.90
C ALA A 156 -10.95 2.96 2.29
N MET A 157 -10.98 4.02 3.10
CA MET A 157 -11.11 5.40 2.63
C MET A 157 -9.90 5.85 1.81
N MET A 158 -8.69 5.50 2.24
CA MET A 158 -7.47 5.80 1.50
C MET A 158 -7.52 5.20 0.09
N PHE A 159 -7.89 3.92 -0.04
CA PHE A 159 -8.00 3.27 -1.34
C PHE A 159 -9.17 3.79 -2.17
N SER A 160 -10.28 4.15 -1.56
CA SER A 160 -11.38 4.79 -2.27
C SER A 160 -10.98 6.14 -2.88
N ASN A 161 -10.21 6.94 -2.15
CA ASN A 161 -9.67 8.18 -2.68
C ASN A 161 -8.66 7.91 -3.81
N MET A 162 -7.77 6.94 -3.63
CA MET A 162 -6.83 6.51 -4.66
C MET A 162 -7.56 6.12 -5.97
N LEU A 163 -8.68 5.37 -5.90
CA LEU A 163 -9.46 5.00 -7.07
C LEU A 163 -9.95 6.20 -7.88
N SER A 164 -10.24 7.31 -7.22
CA SER A 164 -10.69 8.52 -7.91
C SER A 164 -9.57 9.26 -8.64
N GLU A 165 -8.34 9.12 -8.18
CA GLU A 165 -7.18 9.89 -8.65
C GLU A 165 -6.30 9.10 -9.64
N ILE A 166 -6.12 7.79 -9.41
CA ILE A 166 -5.12 6.97 -10.11
C ILE A 166 -5.39 6.89 -11.63
N ARG A 167 -6.64 7.06 -12.03
CA ARG A 167 -7.02 7.12 -13.44
C ARG A 167 -6.30 8.24 -14.20
N ALA A 168 -6.06 9.38 -13.54
CA ALA A 168 -5.33 10.49 -14.14
C ALA A 168 -3.88 10.12 -14.50
N TYR A 169 -3.35 9.07 -13.89
CA TYR A 169 -2.01 8.55 -14.16
C TYR A 169 -2.00 7.40 -15.17
N GLY A 170 -3.12 7.14 -15.85
CA GLY A 170 -3.23 6.08 -16.87
C GLY A 170 -3.42 4.67 -16.30
N GLU A 171 -3.76 4.56 -15.03
CA GLU A 171 -4.04 3.28 -14.37
C GLU A 171 -5.52 2.94 -14.39
N GLY A 172 -5.86 1.76 -14.91
CA GLY A 172 -7.18 1.17 -14.79
C GLY A 172 -7.24 0.21 -13.62
N ILE A 173 -8.32 0.24 -12.83
CA ILE A 173 -8.53 -0.72 -11.74
C ILE A 173 -9.81 -1.51 -11.96
N LEU A 174 -9.68 -2.82 -11.94
CA LEU A 174 -10.79 -3.77 -11.96
C LEU A 174 -10.93 -4.42 -10.59
N LEU A 175 -12.02 -4.10 -9.89
CA LEU A 175 -12.36 -4.74 -8.63
C LEU A 175 -13.22 -5.98 -8.90
N VAL A 176 -12.77 -7.12 -8.38
CA VAL A 176 -13.50 -8.39 -8.46
C VAL A 176 -13.89 -8.81 -7.06
N ASP A 177 -15.19 -9.00 -6.84
CA ASP A 177 -15.69 -9.42 -5.54
C ASP A 177 -16.92 -10.32 -5.70
N GLN A 178 -17.11 -11.24 -4.78
CA GLN A 178 -18.26 -12.13 -4.76
C GLN A 178 -19.41 -11.58 -3.92
N VAL A 179 -19.11 -10.67 -2.99
CA VAL A 179 -20.08 -10.11 -2.05
C VAL A 179 -19.96 -8.57 -2.05
N PRO A 180 -20.62 -7.91 -3.03
CA PRO A 180 -20.50 -6.45 -3.22
C PRO A 180 -20.92 -5.65 -1.98
N THR A 181 -21.83 -6.18 -1.16
CA THR A 181 -22.30 -5.55 0.08
C THR A 181 -21.20 -5.37 1.14
N ARG A 182 -20.09 -6.10 1.03
CA ARG A 182 -18.92 -5.95 1.90
C ARG A 182 -18.03 -4.77 1.51
N LEU A 183 -18.16 -4.28 0.28
CA LEU A 183 -17.38 -3.13 -0.18
C LEU A 183 -17.92 -1.84 0.40
N ILE A 184 -17.03 -0.87 0.66
CA ILE A 184 -17.48 0.47 1.03
C ILE A 184 -18.24 1.11 -0.16
N PRO A 185 -19.30 1.86 0.11
CA PRO A 185 -20.12 2.46 -0.94
C PRO A 185 -19.34 3.34 -1.90
N ASP A 186 -18.31 4.03 -1.43
CA ASP A 186 -17.51 4.94 -2.23
C ASP A 186 -16.62 4.19 -3.23
N ALA A 187 -16.15 2.98 -2.93
CA ALA A 187 -15.45 2.13 -3.91
C ALA A 187 -16.39 1.79 -5.08
N ILE A 188 -17.64 1.44 -4.78
CA ILE A 188 -18.65 1.14 -5.79
C ILE A 188 -19.01 2.38 -6.62
N LYS A 189 -19.13 3.56 -5.98
CA LYS A 189 -19.43 4.82 -6.68
C LYS A 189 -18.31 5.26 -7.62
N ASN A 190 -17.07 5.05 -7.23
CA ASN A 190 -15.90 5.47 -8.01
C ASN A 190 -15.60 4.55 -9.20
N THR A 191 -16.30 3.42 -9.34
CA THR A 191 -16.22 2.56 -10.52
C THR A 191 -17.24 2.98 -11.58
N ASN A 192 -16.78 3.23 -12.82
CA ASN A 192 -17.66 3.68 -13.91
C ASN A 192 -18.45 2.53 -14.54
N LEU A 193 -17.84 1.34 -14.66
CA LEU A 193 -18.45 0.15 -15.25
C LEU A 193 -18.69 -0.88 -14.16
N LYS A 194 -19.88 -1.48 -14.18
CA LYS A 194 -20.26 -2.58 -13.28
C LYS A 194 -20.74 -3.76 -14.11
N ILE A 195 -20.11 -4.91 -13.90
CA ILE A 195 -20.49 -6.18 -14.56
C ILE A 195 -20.91 -7.13 -13.43
N THR A 196 -22.17 -7.55 -13.46
CA THR A 196 -22.72 -8.43 -12.44
C THR A 196 -23.14 -9.73 -13.09
N HIS A 197 -22.63 -10.83 -12.56
CA HIS A 197 -23.13 -12.18 -12.84
C HIS A 197 -24.19 -12.57 -11.80
N ARG A 198 -24.70 -13.80 -11.91
CA ARG A 198 -25.63 -14.35 -10.93
C ARG A 198 -24.98 -14.35 -9.54
N LEU A 199 -25.52 -13.58 -8.63
CA LEU A 199 -25.19 -13.64 -7.21
C LEU A 199 -26.04 -14.74 -6.55
N VAL A 200 -25.46 -15.42 -5.55
CA VAL A 200 -26.08 -16.57 -4.91
C VAL A 200 -26.59 -16.22 -3.51
N ALA A 201 -26.08 -15.16 -2.92
CA ALA A 201 -26.50 -14.69 -1.60
C ALA A 201 -27.82 -13.92 -1.70
N GLU A 202 -28.74 -14.16 -0.74
CA GLU A 202 -30.04 -13.49 -0.71
C GLU A 202 -29.97 -11.98 -0.40
N ASP A 203 -28.83 -11.52 0.15
CA ASP A 203 -28.62 -10.13 0.59
C ASP A 203 -27.74 -9.30 -0.39
N ASP A 204 -27.44 -9.79 -1.57
CA ASP A 204 -26.55 -9.15 -2.56
C ASP A 204 -27.30 -8.37 -3.67
#